data_c55dc0e52bc5245dc97c6514822c4ffc
#
_entry.id   c55dc0e52bc5245dc97c6514822c4ffc
#
_cell.length_a   1.000
_cell.length_b   1.000
_cell.length_c   1.000
_cell.angle_alpha   90.00
_cell.angle_beta   90.00
_cell.angle_gamma   90.00
#
_symmetry.space_group_name_H-M   'P 1'
#
loop_
_entity.id
_entity.type
_entity.pdbx_description
1 polymer ?
#
loop_
_entity_poly.entity_id
_entity_poly.type
_entity_poly.pdbx_seq_one_letter_code
_entity_poly.pdbx_strand_id
1 'polypeptide(L)'
;MEPNRPFNSSTNPVRVSRYPAHGLIEIAMEQDILHYIATGPFNAELFDRFAIAQASYLAALQHPRPWASIATFVNCALFTPDAITRYTAVMQAPKAAGLAPVATAFVIGPDVEGGKIMGPHFRRIYDSIHRPFTIVSTWEEAQSWAQTMLATSRHDG
;
A
#
# COMPACT_ATOMS: atom_id res chain seq x y z
N MET A 1 14.14 -6.90 -11.93
CA MET A 1 12.97 -7.77 -12.01
C MET A 1 13.16 -9.01 -11.15
N GLU A 2 12.20 -9.32 -10.33
CA GLU A 2 12.29 -10.42 -9.38
C GLU A 2 11.35 -11.54 -9.78
N PRO A 3 11.79 -12.46 -10.62
CA PRO A 3 10.88 -13.51 -11.12
C PRO A 3 10.35 -14.44 -10.03
N ASN A 4 11.03 -14.51 -8.91
CA ASN A 4 10.64 -15.43 -7.83
C ASN A 4 9.94 -14.73 -6.67
N ARG A 5 9.50 -13.48 -6.85
CA ARG A 5 8.82 -12.78 -5.79
C ARG A 5 7.49 -13.48 -5.44
N PRO A 6 7.28 -13.82 -4.18
CA PRO A 6 6.08 -14.56 -3.80
C PRO A 6 4.88 -13.65 -3.61
N PHE A 7 4.00 -13.59 -4.58
CA PHE A 7 2.75 -12.86 -4.43
C PHE A 7 1.67 -13.83 -3.96
N ASN A 8 1.14 -13.55 -2.78
CA ASN A 8 0.17 -14.44 -2.13
C ASN A 8 -1.27 -14.06 -2.44
N SER A 9 -1.49 -12.85 -2.95
CA SER A 9 -2.83 -12.36 -3.17
C SER A 9 -2.83 -11.31 -4.27
N SER A 10 -3.97 -11.19 -4.95
CA SER A 10 -4.17 -10.22 -6.01
C SER A 10 -5.61 -9.73 -5.96
N THR A 11 -5.85 -8.50 -6.40
CA THR A 11 -7.20 -7.94 -6.46
C THR A 11 -8.00 -8.48 -7.64
N ASN A 12 -7.32 -9.08 -8.61
CA ASN A 12 -7.90 -9.41 -9.91
C ASN A 12 -9.06 -10.40 -9.87
N PRO A 13 -9.03 -11.49 -9.11
CA PRO A 13 -10.13 -12.47 -9.15
C PRO A 13 -11.37 -12.08 -8.36
N VAL A 14 -11.35 -11.01 -7.58
CA VAL A 14 -12.46 -10.63 -6.71
C VAL A 14 -13.34 -9.59 -7.40
N ARG A 15 -14.65 -9.87 -7.51
CA ARG A 15 -15.60 -8.90 -8.07
C ARG A 15 -16.61 -8.53 -6.99
N VAL A 16 -16.55 -7.26 -6.54
CA VAL A 16 -17.45 -6.75 -5.52
C VAL A 16 -18.22 -5.50 -6.00
N SER A 17 -18.03 -5.09 -7.25
CA SER A 17 -18.66 -3.91 -7.81
C SER A 17 -19.26 -4.24 -9.18
N ARG A 18 -20.32 -3.50 -9.53
CA ARG A 18 -20.94 -3.62 -10.85
C ARG A 18 -20.07 -3.06 -11.98
N TYR A 19 -19.11 -2.21 -11.63
CA TYR A 19 -18.17 -1.66 -12.60
C TYR A 19 -16.85 -2.40 -12.51
N PRO A 20 -16.17 -2.61 -13.66
CA PRO A 20 -14.86 -3.27 -13.61
C PRO A 20 -13.86 -2.40 -12.84
N ALA A 21 -13.01 -3.06 -12.09
CA ALA A 21 -11.90 -2.39 -11.45
C ALA A 21 -10.86 -2.00 -12.48
N HIS A 22 -10.30 -0.81 -12.32
CA HIS A 22 -9.15 -0.35 -13.12
C HIS A 22 -7.92 -0.37 -12.24
N GLY A 23 -6.85 -0.97 -12.76
CA GLY A 23 -5.62 -1.14 -12.03
C GLY A 23 -5.49 -2.53 -11.44
N LEU A 24 -4.34 -2.78 -10.83
CA LEU A 24 -4.02 -4.08 -10.23
C LEU A 24 -3.12 -3.84 -9.03
N ILE A 25 -3.39 -4.52 -7.94
CA ILE A 25 -2.51 -4.51 -6.77
C ILE A 25 -2.14 -5.94 -6.43
N GLU A 26 -0.85 -6.21 -6.40
CA GLU A 26 -0.29 -7.51 -6.01
C GLU A 26 0.35 -7.37 -4.65
N ILE A 27 0.21 -8.38 -3.80
CA ILE A 27 0.62 -8.36 -2.41
C ILE A 27 1.58 -9.49 -2.12
N ALA A 28 2.67 -9.19 -1.40
CA ALA A 28 3.63 -10.18 -0.92
C ALA A 28 4.19 -9.75 0.42
N MET A 29 4.47 -10.70 1.28
CA MET A 29 5.13 -10.44 2.57
C MET A 29 6.54 -10.97 2.51
N GLU A 30 7.50 -10.16 2.97
CA GLU A 30 8.88 -10.57 3.09
C GLU A 30 9.42 -9.98 4.39
N GLN A 31 9.79 -10.86 5.31
CA GLN A 31 10.17 -10.46 6.67
C GLN A 31 9.01 -9.70 7.32
N ASP A 32 9.24 -8.48 7.78
CA ASP A 32 8.19 -7.67 8.42
C ASP A 32 7.73 -6.53 7.51
N ILE A 33 7.90 -6.68 6.21
CA ILE A 33 7.49 -5.68 5.23
C ILE A 33 6.49 -6.29 4.27
N LEU A 34 5.31 -5.67 4.21
CA LEU A 34 4.28 -6.05 3.25
C LEU A 34 4.50 -5.23 1.99
N HIS A 35 4.70 -5.93 0.89
CA HIS A 35 5.00 -5.32 -0.39
C HIS A 35 3.78 -5.29 -1.27
N TYR A 36 3.49 -4.13 -1.85
CA TYR A 36 2.45 -3.99 -2.84
C TYR A 36 3.08 -3.56 -4.16
N ILE A 37 2.64 -4.16 -5.26
CA ILE A 37 2.95 -3.64 -6.58
C ILE A 37 1.63 -3.14 -7.15
N ALA A 38 1.56 -1.84 -7.36
CA ALA A 38 0.33 -1.15 -7.73
C ALA A 38 0.47 -0.61 -9.14
N THR A 39 -0.27 -1.20 -10.07
CA THR A 39 -0.26 -0.80 -11.48
C THR A 39 -1.53 -0.01 -11.76
N GLY A 40 -1.38 1.28 -12.00
CA GLY A 40 -2.51 2.18 -12.24
C GLY A 40 -2.77 2.45 -13.69
N PRO A 41 -3.73 3.32 -13.98
CA PRO A 41 -4.50 4.19 -13.06
C PRO A 41 -5.51 3.42 -12.19
N PHE A 42 -6.02 4.08 -11.14
CA PHE A 42 -6.84 3.42 -10.12
C PHE A 42 -8.21 4.08 -9.99
N ASN A 43 -9.25 3.24 -9.86
CA ASN A 43 -10.60 3.71 -9.58
C ASN A 43 -11.08 3.17 -8.21
N ALA A 44 -12.23 3.66 -7.76
CA ALA A 44 -12.76 3.26 -6.45
C ALA A 44 -13.05 1.76 -6.37
N GLU A 45 -13.51 1.16 -7.45
CA GLU A 45 -13.86 -0.26 -7.50
C GLU A 45 -12.66 -1.16 -7.23
N LEU A 46 -11.47 -0.73 -7.64
CA LEU A 46 -10.24 -1.47 -7.33
C LEU A 46 -10.04 -1.56 -5.82
N PHE A 47 -10.27 -0.45 -5.11
CA PHE A 47 -10.03 -0.42 -3.67
C PHE A 47 -11.07 -1.20 -2.88
N ASP A 48 -12.26 -1.41 -3.42
CA ASP A 48 -13.22 -2.35 -2.82
C ASP A 48 -12.64 -3.76 -2.82
N ARG A 49 -12.06 -4.16 -3.94
CA ARG A 49 -11.40 -5.46 -4.05
C ARG A 49 -10.16 -5.54 -3.18
N PHE A 50 -9.39 -4.46 -3.18
CA PHE A 50 -8.17 -4.40 -2.39
C PHE A 50 -8.47 -4.54 -0.90
N ALA A 51 -9.55 -3.92 -0.42
CA ALA A 51 -9.95 -4.02 0.98
C ALA A 51 -10.19 -5.48 1.39
N ILE A 52 -10.86 -6.23 0.52
CA ILE A 52 -11.13 -7.65 0.77
C ILE A 52 -9.84 -8.47 0.82
N ALA A 53 -8.99 -8.26 -0.18
CA ALA A 53 -7.72 -8.99 -0.27
C ALA A 53 -6.80 -8.67 0.91
N GLN A 54 -6.71 -7.40 1.27
CA GLN A 54 -5.88 -6.97 2.40
C GLN A 54 -6.38 -7.53 3.72
N ALA A 55 -7.68 -7.46 3.97
CA ALA A 55 -8.26 -7.99 5.19
C ALA A 55 -7.99 -9.48 5.33
N SER A 56 -8.17 -10.21 4.24
CA SER A 56 -7.90 -11.65 4.22
C SER A 56 -6.42 -11.95 4.48
N TYR A 57 -5.53 -11.19 3.86
CA TYR A 57 -4.10 -11.37 4.02
C TYR A 57 -3.65 -11.07 5.45
N LEU A 58 -4.12 -9.96 6.01
CA LEU A 58 -3.76 -9.57 7.38
C LEU A 58 -4.30 -10.57 8.41
N ALA A 59 -5.50 -11.09 8.19
CA ALA A 59 -6.07 -12.10 9.08
C ALA A 59 -5.22 -13.38 9.12
N ALA A 60 -4.60 -13.73 7.99
CA ALA A 60 -3.79 -14.93 7.90
C ALA A 60 -2.42 -14.78 8.56
N LEU A 61 -1.94 -13.56 8.74
CA LEU A 61 -0.59 -13.32 9.27
C LEU A 61 -0.46 -13.72 10.74
N GLN A 62 -1.46 -13.49 11.56
CA GLN A 62 -1.44 -13.81 12.99
C GLN A 62 -0.19 -13.26 13.70
N HIS A 63 0.24 -12.07 13.30
CA HIS A 63 1.52 -11.53 13.78
C HIS A 63 1.33 -10.48 14.86
N PRO A 64 1.91 -10.69 16.04
CA PRO A 64 1.96 -9.64 17.05
C PRO A 64 3.09 -8.63 16.80
N ARG A 65 3.93 -8.85 15.79
CA ARG A 65 5.11 -8.02 15.57
C ARG A 65 4.78 -6.80 14.72
N PRO A 66 5.48 -5.68 14.97
CA PRO A 66 5.36 -4.51 14.11
C PRO A 66 5.73 -4.83 12.66
N TRP A 67 5.05 -4.19 11.72
CA TRP A 67 5.31 -4.39 10.30
C TRP A 67 5.21 -3.05 9.58
N ALA A 68 5.84 -2.96 8.42
CA ALA A 68 5.80 -1.78 7.57
C ALA A 68 5.27 -2.17 6.20
N SER A 69 4.83 -1.19 5.43
CA SER A 69 4.36 -1.44 4.06
C SER A 69 5.13 -0.58 3.07
N ILE A 70 5.38 -1.17 1.89
CA ILE A 70 5.98 -0.47 0.75
C ILE A 70 5.10 -0.75 -0.45
N ALA A 71 4.65 0.32 -1.12
CA ALA A 71 3.91 0.20 -2.37
C ALA A 71 4.74 0.75 -3.51
N THR A 72 5.05 -0.08 -4.49
CA THR A 72 5.75 0.32 -5.70
C THR A 72 4.73 0.57 -6.79
N PHE A 73 4.69 1.79 -7.30
CA PHE A 73 3.76 2.17 -8.36
C PHE A 73 4.39 1.92 -9.72
N VAL A 74 3.59 1.34 -10.61
CA VAL A 74 4.01 0.98 -11.97
C VAL A 74 3.05 1.64 -12.94
N ASN A 75 3.57 2.19 -14.00
CA ASN A 75 2.83 2.78 -15.10
C ASN A 75 2.18 4.13 -14.74
N CYS A 76 1.27 4.16 -13.79
CA CYS A 76 0.51 5.37 -13.49
C CYS A 76 0.07 5.38 -12.03
N ALA A 77 0.19 6.53 -11.38
CA ALA A 77 -0.18 6.69 -9.97
C ALA A 77 -1.48 7.49 -9.80
N LEU A 78 -2.22 7.74 -10.87
CA LEU A 78 -3.42 8.56 -10.82
C LEU A 78 -4.58 7.81 -10.20
N PHE A 79 -5.21 8.45 -9.23
CA PHE A 79 -6.45 7.99 -8.58
C PHE A 79 -7.58 8.91 -9.01
N THR A 80 -8.77 8.36 -9.27
CA THR A 80 -9.95 9.20 -9.39
C THR A 80 -10.27 9.82 -8.03
N PRO A 81 -11.04 10.92 -7.98
CA PRO A 81 -11.43 11.50 -6.67
C PRO A 81 -12.13 10.49 -5.76
N ASP A 82 -13.01 9.66 -6.32
CA ASP A 82 -13.69 8.61 -5.55
C ASP A 82 -12.69 7.58 -5.02
N ALA A 83 -11.66 7.29 -5.81
CA ALA A 83 -10.62 6.35 -5.39
C ALA A 83 -9.84 6.88 -4.20
N ILE A 84 -9.55 8.18 -4.15
CA ILE A 84 -8.88 8.80 -3.01
C ILE A 84 -9.70 8.60 -1.75
N THR A 85 -10.99 8.88 -1.81
CA THR A 85 -11.90 8.71 -0.66
C THR A 85 -11.95 7.26 -0.22
N ARG A 86 -12.10 6.34 -1.15
CA ARG A 86 -12.19 4.92 -0.84
C ARG A 86 -10.88 4.38 -0.27
N TYR A 87 -9.76 4.79 -0.84
CA TYR A 87 -8.45 4.38 -0.37
C TYR A 87 -8.21 4.84 1.07
N THR A 88 -8.60 6.08 1.38
CA THR A 88 -8.46 6.61 2.74
C THR A 88 -9.21 5.73 3.74
N ALA A 89 -10.43 5.35 3.41
CA ALA A 89 -11.24 4.47 4.27
C ALA A 89 -10.58 3.11 4.45
N VAL A 90 -10.01 2.55 3.37
CA VAL A 90 -9.33 1.25 3.43
C VAL A 90 -8.10 1.34 4.35
N MET A 91 -7.40 2.46 4.33
CA MET A 91 -6.22 2.63 5.16
C MET A 91 -6.56 2.87 6.64
N GLN A 92 -7.73 3.39 6.92
CA GLN A 92 -8.19 3.61 8.31
C GLN A 92 -8.64 2.32 8.99
N ALA A 93 -9.15 1.36 8.24
CA ALA A 93 -9.69 0.13 8.80
C ALA A 93 -8.65 -0.69 9.60
N PRO A 94 -7.42 -0.93 9.11
CA PRO A 94 -6.41 -1.64 9.90
C PRO A 94 -6.05 -0.94 11.19
N LYS A 95 -6.04 0.40 11.19
CA LYS A 95 -5.75 1.17 12.41
C LYS A 95 -6.80 0.93 13.47
N ALA A 96 -8.08 0.97 13.07
CA ALA A 96 -9.18 0.73 14.00
C ALA A 96 -9.13 -0.67 14.59
N ALA A 97 -8.65 -1.65 13.83
CA ALA A 97 -8.52 -3.04 14.29
C ALA A 97 -7.20 -3.32 15.00
N GLY A 98 -6.32 -2.33 15.14
CA GLY A 98 -5.00 -2.53 15.75
C GLY A 98 -4.01 -3.27 14.86
N LEU A 99 -4.25 -3.28 13.56
CA LEU A 99 -3.43 -4.02 12.60
C LEU A 99 -2.66 -3.11 11.64
N ALA A 100 -2.62 -1.81 11.91
CA ALA A 100 -1.97 -0.87 11.02
C ALA A 100 -0.45 -1.06 10.99
N PRO A 101 0.20 -0.82 9.85
CA PRO A 101 1.65 -0.82 9.83
C PRO A 101 2.21 0.37 10.60
N VAL A 102 3.46 0.26 11.04
CA VAL A 102 4.12 1.35 11.77
C VAL A 102 4.51 2.48 10.82
N ALA A 103 4.68 2.19 9.54
CA ALA A 103 5.10 3.18 8.55
C ALA A 103 4.80 2.66 7.16
N THR A 104 4.63 3.57 6.21
CA THR A 104 4.35 3.26 4.80
C THR A 104 5.25 4.10 3.90
N ALA A 105 5.87 3.47 2.91
CA ALA A 105 6.64 4.15 1.87
C ALA A 105 6.03 3.86 0.51
N PHE A 106 5.96 4.89 -0.33
CA PHE A 106 5.58 4.73 -1.72
C PHE A 106 6.82 4.90 -2.60
N VAL A 107 7.02 3.97 -3.52
CA VAL A 107 8.06 4.07 -4.54
C VAL A 107 7.39 4.57 -5.81
N ILE A 108 7.71 5.79 -6.20
CA ILE A 108 7.16 6.40 -7.40
C ILE A 108 8.35 6.91 -8.21
N GLY A 109 8.76 6.13 -9.18
CA GLY A 109 9.88 6.51 -10.05
C GLY A 109 9.49 7.65 -10.97
N PRO A 110 10.48 8.29 -11.61
CA PRO A 110 10.22 9.45 -12.47
C PRO A 110 9.38 9.12 -13.70
N ASP A 111 9.35 7.86 -14.11
CA ASP A 111 8.59 7.44 -15.29
C ASP A 111 7.13 7.11 -14.99
N VAL A 112 6.72 7.16 -13.73
CA VAL A 112 5.36 6.85 -13.34
C VAL A 112 4.48 8.08 -13.57
N GLU A 113 3.47 7.92 -14.42
CA GLU A 113 2.58 9.01 -14.77
C GLU A 113 1.78 9.47 -13.55
N GLY A 114 1.67 10.79 -13.40
CA GLY A 114 0.86 11.37 -12.33
C GLY A 114 1.49 11.37 -10.95
N GLY A 115 2.73 10.91 -10.81
CA GLY A 115 3.38 10.84 -9.52
C GLY A 115 3.49 12.18 -8.81
N LYS A 116 3.87 13.23 -9.55
CA LYS A 116 4.02 14.57 -8.98
C LYS A 116 2.67 15.16 -8.57
N ILE A 117 1.64 14.89 -9.37
CA ILE A 117 0.29 15.38 -9.10
C ILE A 117 -0.26 14.71 -7.84
N MET A 118 -0.04 13.41 -7.71
CA MET A 118 -0.63 12.64 -6.63
C MET A 118 0.13 12.73 -5.32
N GLY A 119 1.41 13.10 -5.35
CA GLY A 119 2.22 13.17 -4.14
C GLY A 119 1.59 13.91 -2.99
N PRO A 120 1.14 15.18 -3.19
CA PRO A 120 0.48 15.93 -2.11
C PRO A 120 -0.80 15.25 -1.59
N HIS A 121 -1.56 14.58 -2.47
CA HIS A 121 -2.77 13.86 -2.05
C HIS A 121 -2.40 12.68 -1.16
N PHE A 122 -1.39 11.92 -1.53
CA PHE A 122 -0.94 10.78 -0.72
C PHE A 122 -0.45 11.25 0.65
N ARG A 123 0.34 12.32 0.70
CA ARG A 123 0.83 12.85 1.97
C ARG A 123 -0.32 13.29 2.86
N ARG A 124 -1.34 13.91 2.30
CA ARG A 124 -2.50 14.34 3.05
C ARG A 124 -3.27 13.15 3.64
N ILE A 125 -3.39 12.06 2.89
CA ILE A 125 -4.07 10.86 3.37
C ILE A 125 -3.35 10.32 4.62
N TYR A 126 -2.03 10.16 4.54
CA TYR A 126 -1.27 9.57 5.64
C TYR A 126 -1.13 10.51 6.83
N ASP A 127 -1.10 11.82 6.59
CA ASP A 127 -1.20 12.79 7.69
C ASP A 127 -2.52 12.66 8.44
N SER A 128 -3.60 12.47 7.70
CA SER A 128 -4.94 12.39 8.32
C SER A 128 -5.12 11.18 9.21
N ILE A 129 -4.36 10.11 8.98
CA ILE A 129 -4.42 8.91 9.80
C ILE A 129 -3.21 8.77 10.74
N HIS A 130 -2.37 9.81 10.79
CA HIS A 130 -1.21 9.89 11.67
C HIS A 130 -0.23 8.73 11.50
N ARG A 131 0.03 8.34 10.24
CA ARG A 131 0.98 7.28 9.94
C ARG A 131 2.26 7.89 9.34
N PRO A 132 3.43 7.54 9.85
CA PRO A 132 4.70 7.91 9.21
C PRO A 132 4.71 7.46 7.75
N PHE A 133 5.04 8.37 6.84
CA PHE A 133 4.91 8.14 5.41
C PHE A 133 6.01 8.86 4.65
N THR A 134 6.50 8.24 3.59
CA THR A 134 7.43 8.89 2.69
C THR A 134 7.18 8.44 1.24
N ILE A 135 7.62 9.27 0.30
CA ILE A 135 7.63 8.95 -1.12
C ILE A 135 9.08 9.02 -1.57
N VAL A 136 9.55 7.94 -2.18
CA VAL A 136 10.93 7.84 -2.68
C VAL A 136 10.90 7.38 -4.12
N SER A 137 12.05 7.45 -4.79
CA SER A 137 12.14 7.12 -6.22
C SER A 137 12.54 5.67 -6.49
N THR A 138 13.17 5.00 -5.53
CA THR A 138 13.68 3.64 -5.72
C THR A 138 13.24 2.70 -4.62
N TRP A 139 13.20 1.44 -4.97
CA TRP A 139 12.91 0.37 -4.02
C TRP A 139 13.91 0.35 -2.86
N GLU A 140 15.20 0.53 -3.18
CA GLU A 140 16.26 0.48 -2.17
C GLU A 140 16.09 1.56 -1.11
N GLU A 141 15.70 2.76 -1.54
CA GLU A 141 15.44 3.85 -0.61
C GLU A 141 14.25 3.52 0.31
N ALA A 142 13.19 2.95 -0.26
CA ALA A 142 12.01 2.58 0.52
C ALA A 142 12.34 1.51 1.54
N GLN A 143 13.08 0.49 1.13
CA GLN A 143 13.43 -0.61 2.00
C GLN A 143 14.29 -0.15 3.16
N SER A 144 15.29 0.69 2.88
CA SER A 144 16.16 1.25 3.92
C SER A 144 15.36 2.08 4.93
N TRP A 145 14.46 2.92 4.43
CA TRP A 145 13.64 3.76 5.29
C TRP A 145 12.70 2.90 6.15
N ALA A 146 12.05 1.90 5.54
CA ALA A 146 11.13 1.02 6.26
C ALA A 146 11.84 0.25 7.36
N GLN A 147 13.03 -0.25 7.08
CA GLN A 147 13.83 -0.96 8.08
C GLN A 147 14.21 -0.06 9.25
N THR A 148 14.54 1.20 8.98
CA THR A 148 14.82 2.18 10.02
C THR A 148 13.60 2.41 10.91
N MET A 149 12.42 2.56 10.28
CA MET A 149 11.19 2.77 11.04
C MET A 149 10.83 1.56 11.89
N LEU A 150 11.05 0.35 11.37
CA LEU A 150 10.83 -0.87 12.14
C LEU A 150 11.76 -0.97 13.34
N ALA A 151 13.04 -0.64 13.16
CA ALA A 151 14.01 -0.67 14.24
C ALA A 151 13.63 0.31 15.35
N THR A 152 13.19 1.51 14.98
CA THR A 152 12.74 2.53 15.94
C THR A 152 11.51 2.01 16.71
N SER A 153 10.56 1.41 16.01
CA SER A 153 9.35 0.87 16.63
C SER A 153 9.68 -0.23 17.65
N ARG A 154 10.66 -1.08 17.35
CA ARG A 154 11.06 -2.15 18.28
C ARG A 154 11.69 -1.61 19.54
N HIS A 155 12.41 -0.50 19.45
CA HIS A 155 13.00 0.14 20.62
C HIS A 155 11.97 0.82 21.50
N ASP A 156 10.92 1.35 20.89
CA ASP A 156 9.86 2.04 21.62
C ASP A 156 8.85 1.06 22.26
N GLY A 157 8.84 -0.13 21.77
CA GLY A 157 7.97 -1.18 22.30
C GLY A 157 8.68 -2.03 23.31
#